data_b233ac5f1c5bd0557790018d2cb051f1
#
_entry.id   b233ac5f1c5bd0557790018d2cb051f1
#
_cell.length_a   1.000
_cell.length_b   1.000
_cell.length_c   1.000
_cell.angle_alpha   90.00
_cell.angle_beta   90.00
_cell.angle_gamma   90.00
#
_symmetry.space_group_name_H-M   'P 1'
#
loop_
_entity.id
_entity.type
_entity.pdbx_description
1 polymer ?
#
loop_
_entity_poly.entity_id
_entity_poly.type
_entity_poly.pdbx_seq_one_letter_code
_entity_poly.pdbx_strand_id
1 'polypeptide(L)'
;MNSMNLKFVILITITLGGCSNLQEFNLTESLPKIDFKKVLPEINFNQLFNYQKPASNENLELTLEPFLTSSSSSVSFKEGNFKAIADAAMSSPEVLGARQNVLNSEISKSYVNTQFNPNLNAIITPGISNINPLQVGALAALNFTKILFDGGKLTNQVSSAELALTAAQLKYLESVNQQLLKNSLAIINVSRFKGINYAANLRIERLDVLSDQLKTMENVGAIDATTMVQANRTIYGLYTQKAELEESLQQSKVNFAKLFGSTPNKDMKWLVISDFSDTLTSQEIQLEKIPAINNEFILLKKSHKDLAVVKAQKSHSVSLSGEIDSTFASTKKSITPAVGVSISKNLFDGGRLDKQIESAETQIKIQEYKLSSVIKETKLQLAQLKSQIGNYKNLKSLNDKNIYYSEKEIDLLKSQVQIGRATISDIISAEARLFEFQLKSINLDADFLISQISIAALIGTLSREFNIP
;
A
#
# COMPACT_ATOMS: atom_id res chain seq x y z
N MET A 1 10.45 38.61 32.57
CA MET A 1 11.71 39.24 32.11
C MET A 1 12.05 38.68 30.73
N ASN A 2 12.36 39.57 29.86
CA ASN A 2 12.76 39.53 28.45
C ASN A 2 11.67 39.73 27.42
N SER A 3 11.61 41.00 27.01
CA SER A 3 10.88 41.51 25.87
C SER A 3 11.46 40.98 24.56
N MET A 4 10.72 40.18 23.86
CA MET A 4 11.06 39.82 22.47
C MET A 4 10.45 40.84 21.51
N ASN A 5 11.27 41.78 21.03
CA ASN A 5 10.94 42.71 19.97
C ASN A 5 10.75 41.94 18.65
N LEU A 6 9.50 41.74 18.26
CA LEU A 6 9.15 41.16 16.94
C LEU A 6 9.15 42.31 15.91
N LYS A 7 10.26 42.56 15.27
CA LYS A 7 10.33 43.44 14.07
C LYS A 7 9.83 42.62 12.87
N PHE A 8 8.56 42.80 12.52
CA PHE A 8 8.04 42.32 11.23
C PHE A 8 8.54 43.27 10.14
N VAL A 9 9.53 42.89 9.37
CA VAL A 9 9.88 43.55 8.11
C VAL A 9 9.12 42.82 7.00
N ILE A 10 8.05 43.45 6.51
CA ILE A 10 7.35 42.98 5.31
C ILE A 10 8.10 43.54 4.11
N LEU A 11 8.95 42.72 3.49
CA LEU A 11 9.58 43.03 2.22
C LEU A 11 8.64 42.54 1.09
N ILE A 12 7.84 43.44 0.51
CA ILE A 12 7.06 43.15 -0.68
C ILE A 12 7.94 43.54 -1.90
N THR A 13 8.59 42.58 -2.52
CA THR A 13 9.22 42.76 -3.83
C THR A 13 8.19 42.49 -4.92
N ILE A 14 7.63 43.54 -5.52
CA ILE A 14 6.83 43.43 -6.74
C ILE A 14 7.80 43.54 -7.92
N THR A 15 8.12 42.43 -8.53
CA THR A 15 8.81 42.39 -9.83
C THR A 15 7.78 42.58 -10.95
N LEU A 16 7.53 43.82 -11.34
CA LEU A 16 6.92 44.15 -12.64
C LEU A 16 8.03 44.48 -13.61
N GLY A 17 8.19 43.64 -14.61
CA GLY A 17 9.12 43.90 -15.70
C GLY A 17 8.73 45.13 -16.55
N GLY A 18 9.68 46.01 -16.74
CA GLY A 18 9.73 46.99 -17.83
C GLY A 18 9.01 48.31 -17.59
N CYS A 19 9.69 49.26 -16.92
CA CYS A 19 9.76 50.68 -17.32
C CYS A 19 10.76 51.40 -16.40
N SER A 20 11.78 51.96 -17.00
CA SER A 20 12.77 52.80 -16.37
C SER A 20 12.15 54.11 -15.85
N ASN A 21 12.44 54.45 -14.62
CA ASN A 21 12.08 55.62 -13.83
C ASN A 21 10.95 55.39 -12.79
N LEU A 22 11.26 54.66 -11.75
CA LEU A 22 10.54 54.72 -10.48
C LEU A 22 11.54 55.25 -9.43
N GLN A 23 11.29 56.49 -8.96
CA GLN A 23 11.89 56.99 -7.71
C GLN A 23 11.57 55.99 -6.60
N GLU A 24 12.58 55.62 -5.83
CA GLU A 24 12.41 54.80 -4.63
C GLU A 24 11.37 55.41 -3.69
N PHE A 25 10.19 54.80 -3.62
CA PHE A 25 9.18 55.15 -2.66
C PHE A 25 9.56 54.47 -1.32
N ASN A 26 10.12 55.27 -0.41
CA ASN A 26 10.50 54.83 0.93
C ASN A 26 9.25 54.72 1.79
N LEU A 27 8.59 53.56 1.79
CA LEU A 27 7.36 53.28 2.52
C LEU A 27 7.50 53.33 4.06
N THR A 28 8.72 53.44 4.56
CA THR A 28 8.98 53.40 6.01
C THR A 28 8.69 54.70 6.76
N GLU A 29 8.66 55.83 6.07
CA GLU A 29 8.41 57.15 6.72
C GLU A 29 6.96 57.61 6.76
N SER A 30 6.06 57.03 5.99
CA SER A 30 4.67 57.50 5.85
C SER A 30 3.61 56.65 6.58
N LEU A 31 3.98 55.53 7.19
CA LEU A 31 3.00 54.75 7.97
C LEU A 31 2.87 55.31 9.38
N PRO A 32 1.67 55.75 9.80
CA PRO A 32 1.45 56.13 11.17
C PRO A 32 1.71 54.95 12.09
N LYS A 33 2.49 55.12 13.16
CA LYS A 33 2.63 54.12 14.22
C LYS A 33 1.28 53.90 14.85
N ILE A 34 0.54 52.88 14.43
CA ILE A 34 -0.72 52.50 15.00
C ILE A 34 -0.43 51.81 16.33
N ASP A 35 -0.73 52.50 17.44
CA ASP A 35 -0.69 51.89 18.78
C ASP A 35 -1.98 51.09 18.96
N PHE A 36 -1.93 49.80 18.64
CA PHE A 36 -3.06 48.90 18.75
C PHE A 36 -3.68 48.84 20.16
N LYS A 37 -2.91 49.17 21.22
CA LYS A 37 -3.43 49.28 22.59
C LYS A 37 -4.39 50.44 22.81
N LYS A 38 -4.27 51.48 22.00
CA LYS A 38 -5.18 52.66 22.08
C LYS A 38 -6.46 52.48 21.29
N VAL A 39 -6.43 51.64 20.27
CA VAL A 39 -7.59 51.39 19.35
C VAL A 39 -8.51 50.29 19.88
N LEU A 40 -7.98 49.35 20.65
CA LEU A 40 -8.71 48.19 21.20
C LEU A 40 -8.32 47.95 22.67
N PRO A 41 -8.79 48.80 23.61
CA PRO A 41 -8.30 48.77 24.99
C PRO A 41 -8.73 47.56 25.81
N GLU A 42 -9.68 46.74 25.37
CA GLU A 42 -10.26 45.65 26.18
C GLU A 42 -10.21 44.24 25.52
N ILE A 43 -9.60 44.11 24.35
CA ILE A 43 -9.51 42.80 23.72
C ILE A 43 -8.24 42.11 24.17
N ASN A 44 -8.38 41.11 25.02
CA ASN A 44 -7.27 40.23 25.39
C ASN A 44 -7.01 39.21 24.27
N PHE A 45 -6.14 39.57 23.32
CA PHE A 45 -5.77 38.74 22.20
C PHE A 45 -5.24 37.37 22.62
N ASN A 46 -4.63 37.24 23.79
CA ASN A 46 -4.15 35.94 24.32
C ASN A 46 -5.31 34.98 24.64
N GLN A 47 -6.51 35.47 24.99
CA GLN A 47 -7.69 34.61 25.18
C GLN A 47 -8.33 34.21 23.85
N LEU A 48 -8.25 35.02 22.81
CA LEU A 48 -8.76 34.70 21.47
C LEU A 48 -7.86 33.66 20.74
N PHE A 49 -6.58 33.64 21.04
CA PHE A 49 -5.61 32.73 20.45
C PHE A 49 -5.28 31.53 21.34
N ASN A 50 -5.81 31.46 22.57
CA ASN A 50 -5.75 30.22 23.33
C ASN A 50 -6.72 29.21 22.70
N TYR A 51 -6.21 28.49 21.71
CA TYR A 51 -6.79 27.24 21.26
C TYR A 51 -6.77 26.27 22.46
N GLN A 52 -7.92 26.15 23.14
CA GLN A 52 -8.17 24.94 23.89
C GLN A 52 -8.32 23.84 22.83
N LYS A 53 -7.25 23.06 22.67
CA LYS A 53 -7.32 21.77 22.00
C LYS A 53 -8.62 21.13 22.51
N PRO A 54 -9.62 20.83 21.65
CA PRO A 54 -10.79 20.11 22.11
C PRO A 54 -10.26 18.94 22.89
N ALA A 55 -10.80 18.70 24.12
CA ALA A 55 -10.37 17.61 24.96
C ALA A 55 -10.24 16.40 24.04
N SER A 56 -9.02 15.97 23.82
CA SER A 56 -8.77 14.75 23.08
C SER A 56 -9.50 13.69 23.90
N ASN A 57 -10.65 13.25 23.38
CA ASN A 57 -11.17 11.98 23.79
C ASN A 57 -9.98 11.05 23.72
N GLU A 58 -9.67 10.49 24.87
CA GLU A 58 -8.55 9.65 25.17
C GLU A 58 -8.14 8.81 23.95
N ASN A 59 -6.89 9.01 23.52
CA ASN A 59 -6.02 8.00 22.94
C ASN A 59 -6.75 6.85 22.23
N LEU A 60 -7.29 7.08 21.04
CA LEU A 60 -7.12 6.12 19.99
C LEU A 60 -5.71 6.38 19.40
N GLU A 61 -4.69 6.20 20.20
CA GLU A 61 -3.44 5.68 19.70
C GLU A 61 -3.77 4.31 19.13
N LEU A 62 -4.22 4.29 17.88
CA LEU A 62 -3.99 3.18 17.00
C LEU A 62 -2.48 3.21 16.71
N THR A 63 -1.70 2.96 17.76
CA THR A 63 -0.35 2.46 17.62
C THR A 63 -0.52 1.14 16.87
N LEU A 64 0.35 0.88 15.91
CA LEU A 64 0.52 -0.44 15.32
C LEU A 64 0.67 -1.56 16.39
N GLU A 65 0.93 -1.20 17.66
CA GLU A 65 1.08 -2.09 18.80
C GLU A 65 -0.10 -3.04 19.10
N PRO A 66 -1.40 -2.66 19.03
CA PRO A 66 -2.46 -3.65 19.22
C PRO A 66 -2.53 -4.69 18.10
N PHE A 67 -2.02 -4.36 16.92
CA PHE A 67 -1.87 -5.30 15.80
C PHE A 67 -0.56 -6.09 15.87
N LEU A 68 0.44 -5.62 16.62
CA LEU A 68 1.74 -6.23 16.80
C LEU A 68 1.81 -7.18 18.02
N THR A 69 0.89 -7.11 18.97
CA THR A 69 0.98 -7.81 20.26
C THR A 69 0.05 -9.00 20.45
N SER A 70 -0.74 -9.43 19.47
CA SER A 70 -1.50 -10.66 19.61
C SER A 70 -0.62 -11.88 19.34
N SER A 71 -0.32 -12.61 20.43
CA SER A 71 0.29 -13.95 20.56
C SER A 71 0.92 -14.57 19.30
N SER A 72 2.23 -14.51 19.28
CA SER A 72 3.15 -15.19 18.40
C SER A 72 3.02 -16.71 18.49
N SER A 73 2.46 -17.34 17.49
CA SER A 73 2.95 -18.64 17.09
C SER A 73 4.22 -18.39 16.26
N SER A 74 5.36 -18.72 16.84
CA SER A 74 6.67 -18.48 16.26
C SER A 74 6.85 -19.34 15.02
N VAL A 75 6.78 -18.71 13.86
CA VAL A 75 7.29 -19.30 12.63
C VAL A 75 8.80 -19.10 12.66
N SER A 76 9.55 -20.18 12.85
CA SER A 76 11.01 -20.13 12.90
C SER A 76 11.58 -20.16 11.49
N PHE A 77 11.90 -19.02 10.97
CA PHE A 77 12.73 -18.89 9.79
C PHE A 77 14.22 -18.86 10.18
N LYS A 78 15.12 -19.37 9.38
CA LYS A 78 16.55 -19.23 9.62
C LYS A 78 17.00 -17.80 9.32
N GLU A 79 17.69 -17.19 10.30
CA GLU A 79 17.93 -15.74 10.45
C GLU A 79 18.41 -14.94 9.23
N GLY A 80 19.01 -15.51 8.19
CA GLY A 80 19.62 -14.74 7.10
C GLY A 80 18.64 -14.21 6.03
N ASN A 81 17.61 -14.96 5.68
CA ASN A 81 16.73 -14.62 4.54
C ASN A 81 15.62 -13.64 4.92
N PHE A 82 15.20 -13.61 6.17
CA PHE A 82 14.13 -12.72 6.65
C PHE A 82 14.50 -11.26 6.56
N LYS A 83 15.67 -10.91 7.10
CA LYS A 83 16.12 -9.53 7.08
C LYS A 83 16.22 -9.01 5.65
N ALA A 84 16.77 -9.81 4.72
CA ALA A 84 16.87 -9.41 3.32
C ALA A 84 15.48 -9.21 2.67
N ILE A 85 14.50 -10.07 2.99
CA ILE A 85 13.12 -9.94 2.50
C ILE A 85 12.47 -8.67 3.05
N ALA A 86 12.63 -8.43 4.35
CA ALA A 86 12.09 -7.25 5.03
C ALA A 86 12.72 -5.95 4.50
N ASP A 87 14.06 -5.89 4.42
CA ASP A 87 14.80 -4.71 3.93
C ASP A 87 14.41 -4.40 2.47
N ALA A 88 14.33 -5.41 1.61
CA ALA A 88 13.89 -5.23 0.22
C ALA A 88 12.42 -4.80 0.12
N ALA A 89 11.54 -5.28 1.01
CA ALA A 89 10.14 -4.86 1.03
C ALA A 89 10.01 -3.40 1.48
N MET A 90 10.69 -3.02 2.55
CA MET A 90 10.61 -1.67 3.12
C MET A 90 11.26 -0.60 2.24
N SER A 91 12.22 -0.97 1.39
CA SER A 91 12.86 -0.08 0.42
C SER A 91 12.12 -0.02 -0.93
N SER A 92 11.07 -0.82 -1.13
CA SER A 92 10.33 -0.83 -2.38
C SER A 92 9.57 0.49 -2.62
N PRO A 93 9.50 0.99 -3.89
CA PRO A 93 8.77 2.19 -4.21
C PRO A 93 7.29 2.14 -3.81
N GLU A 94 6.66 0.96 -3.89
CA GLU A 94 5.26 0.73 -3.54
C GLU A 94 5.02 0.96 -2.04
N VAL A 95 5.89 0.44 -1.17
CA VAL A 95 5.78 0.61 0.28
C VAL A 95 6.13 2.05 0.69
N LEU A 96 7.17 2.62 0.08
CA LEU A 96 7.55 4.02 0.32
C LEU A 96 6.43 4.97 -0.13
N GLY A 97 5.81 4.73 -1.29
CA GLY A 97 4.66 5.50 -1.76
C GLY A 97 3.45 5.39 -0.82
N ALA A 98 3.15 4.18 -0.33
CA ALA A 98 2.07 3.98 0.63
C ALA A 98 2.36 4.69 1.97
N ARG A 99 3.61 4.72 2.44
CA ARG A 99 4.02 5.49 3.61
C ARG A 99 3.82 7.00 3.42
N GLN A 100 4.15 7.54 2.23
CA GLN A 100 3.91 8.94 1.92
C GLN A 100 2.42 9.28 1.89
N ASN A 101 1.56 8.34 1.45
CA ASN A 101 0.10 8.53 1.50
C ASN A 101 -0.43 8.61 2.95
N VAL A 102 0.16 7.86 3.89
CA VAL A 102 -0.17 8.01 5.33
C VAL A 102 0.20 9.42 5.80
N LEU A 103 1.42 9.87 5.53
CA LEU A 103 1.87 11.22 5.90
C LEU A 103 0.99 12.31 5.27
N ASN A 104 0.63 12.18 4.00
CA ASN A 104 -0.27 13.12 3.33
C ASN A 104 -1.67 13.14 3.99
N SER A 105 -2.19 11.99 4.41
CA SER A 105 -3.47 11.91 5.14
C SER A 105 -3.40 12.55 6.52
N GLU A 106 -2.26 12.44 7.21
CA GLU A 106 -1.99 13.10 8.48
C GLU A 106 -1.93 14.62 8.33
N ILE A 107 -1.23 15.12 7.31
CA ILE A 107 -1.20 16.54 6.96
C ILE A 107 -2.62 17.02 6.62
N SER A 108 -3.39 16.25 5.86
CA SER A 108 -4.77 16.58 5.49
C SER A 108 -5.68 16.68 6.72
N LYS A 109 -5.55 15.75 7.69
CA LYS A 109 -6.25 15.83 8.98
C LYS A 109 -5.85 17.10 9.72
N SER A 110 -4.54 17.41 9.80
CA SER A 110 -4.04 18.61 10.46
C SER A 110 -4.56 19.88 9.78
N TYR A 111 -4.60 19.91 8.44
CA TYR A 111 -5.15 21.02 7.67
C TYR A 111 -6.64 21.26 8.00
N VAL A 112 -7.46 20.22 8.06
CA VAL A 112 -8.88 20.37 8.44
C VAL A 112 -9.00 20.91 9.87
N ASN A 113 -8.15 20.46 10.80
CA ASN A 113 -8.13 20.98 12.17
C ASN A 113 -7.79 22.48 12.24
N THR A 114 -6.94 22.99 11.34
CA THR A 114 -6.62 24.44 11.35
C THR A 114 -7.81 25.32 10.99
N GLN A 115 -8.87 24.77 10.37
CA GLN A 115 -10.07 25.53 10.04
C GLN A 115 -10.88 25.96 11.27
N PHE A 116 -10.63 25.39 12.45
CA PHE A 116 -11.17 25.90 13.73
C PHE A 116 -10.46 27.16 14.22
N ASN A 117 -9.26 27.42 13.72
CA ASN A 117 -8.49 28.60 14.10
C ASN A 117 -9.09 29.85 13.42
N PRO A 118 -8.90 31.03 14.03
CA PRO A 118 -9.27 32.26 13.38
C PRO A 118 -8.44 32.49 12.12
N ASN A 119 -9.07 33.01 11.09
CA ASN A 119 -8.46 33.50 9.87
C ASN A 119 -8.28 35.00 9.93
N LEU A 120 -7.09 35.49 9.62
CA LEU A 120 -6.76 36.89 9.52
C LEU A 120 -6.26 37.15 8.09
N ASN A 121 -6.95 38.04 7.39
CA ASN A 121 -6.66 38.41 6.01
C ASN A 121 -6.44 39.90 5.89
N ALA A 122 -5.35 40.35 5.30
CA ALA A 122 -5.05 41.71 4.98
C ALA A 122 -5.19 41.94 3.47
N ILE A 123 -6.00 42.92 3.10
CA ILE A 123 -6.23 43.31 1.69
C ILE A 123 -5.81 44.76 1.53
N ILE A 124 -4.99 45.06 0.55
CA ILE A 124 -4.62 46.42 0.17
C ILE A 124 -4.99 46.60 -1.30
N THR A 125 -5.87 47.53 -1.58
CA THR A 125 -6.36 47.82 -2.92
C THR A 125 -5.98 49.25 -3.28
N PRO A 126 -4.92 49.47 -4.01
CA PRO A 126 -4.59 50.77 -4.59
C PRO A 126 -5.62 51.12 -5.66
N GLY A 127 -6.01 52.36 -5.73
CA GLY A 127 -7.03 52.78 -6.71
C GLY A 127 -7.31 54.28 -6.70
N ILE A 128 -8.21 54.64 -7.57
CA ILE A 128 -8.70 56.02 -7.71
C ILE A 128 -10.15 56.02 -7.16
N SER A 129 -10.39 56.77 -6.14
CA SER A 129 -11.73 56.93 -5.55
C SER A 129 -12.22 58.38 -5.72
N ASN A 130 -13.49 58.55 -6.01
CA ASN A 130 -14.17 59.79 -6.33
C ASN A 130 -13.80 60.38 -7.69
N ILE A 131 -14.81 60.71 -8.46
CA ILE A 131 -14.62 61.24 -9.84
C ILE A 131 -14.55 62.78 -9.82
N ASN A 132 -14.90 63.41 -8.70
CA ASN A 132 -14.89 64.90 -8.63
C ASN A 132 -14.62 65.41 -7.20
N PRO A 133 -13.41 65.83 -6.80
CA PRO A 133 -12.16 65.72 -7.54
C PRO A 133 -11.58 64.27 -7.49
N LEU A 134 -10.83 63.91 -8.51
CA LEU A 134 -10.13 62.62 -8.64
C LEU A 134 -9.12 62.48 -7.51
N GLN A 135 -9.27 61.45 -6.68
CA GLN A 135 -8.36 61.16 -5.56
C GLN A 135 -7.67 59.80 -5.79
N VAL A 136 -6.35 59.85 -5.85
CA VAL A 136 -5.52 58.66 -5.85
C VAL A 136 -5.28 58.21 -4.41
N GLY A 137 -5.49 56.95 -4.10
CA GLY A 137 -5.33 56.45 -2.74
C GLY A 137 -5.27 54.93 -2.71
N ALA A 138 -5.32 54.37 -1.51
CA ALA A 138 -5.44 52.94 -1.29
C ALA A 138 -6.49 52.67 -0.20
N LEU A 139 -7.20 51.56 -0.37
CA LEU A 139 -8.01 50.95 0.70
C LEU A 139 -7.19 49.86 1.33
N ALA A 140 -7.07 49.84 2.63
CA ALA A 140 -6.50 48.72 3.38
C ALA A 140 -7.57 48.15 4.30
N ALA A 141 -7.81 46.85 4.21
CA ALA A 141 -8.74 46.14 5.08
C ALA A 141 -8.00 44.99 5.81
N LEU A 142 -8.26 44.86 7.09
CA LEU A 142 -7.82 43.73 7.89
C LEU A 142 -9.08 43.00 8.37
N ASN A 143 -9.27 41.79 7.84
CA ASN A 143 -10.46 40.99 8.13
C ASN A 143 -10.08 39.82 9.04
N PHE A 144 -10.78 39.65 10.12
CA PHE A 144 -10.70 38.52 11.05
C PHE A 144 -12.00 37.74 10.99
N THR A 145 -11.89 36.41 10.91
CA THR A 145 -13.07 35.55 10.95
C THR A 145 -12.77 34.29 11.76
N LYS A 146 -13.66 33.92 12.70
CA LYS A 146 -13.63 32.68 13.45
C LYS A 146 -15.01 32.04 13.42
N ILE A 147 -15.08 30.78 12.98
CA ILE A 147 -16.31 30.00 13.02
C ILE A 147 -16.57 29.59 14.46
N LEU A 148 -17.77 29.94 14.99
CA LEU A 148 -18.24 29.58 16.32
C LEU A 148 -19.18 28.36 16.26
N PHE A 149 -19.98 28.25 15.19
CA PHE A 149 -20.92 27.18 14.97
C PHE A 149 -21.17 27.01 13.47
N ASP A 150 -21.21 25.76 12.97
CA ASP A 150 -21.42 25.45 11.57
C ASP A 150 -22.33 24.21 11.34
N GLY A 151 -23.19 23.92 12.34
CA GLY A 151 -24.05 22.74 12.29
C GLY A 151 -23.29 21.40 12.42
N GLY A 152 -22.04 21.44 12.90
CA GLY A 152 -21.16 20.26 13.00
C GLY A 152 -20.43 19.90 11.72
N LYS A 153 -20.39 20.77 10.72
CA LYS A 153 -19.71 20.54 9.45
C LYS A 153 -18.22 20.26 9.67
N LEU A 154 -17.50 21.16 10.34
CA LEU A 154 -16.05 20.99 10.61
C LEU A 154 -15.76 19.77 11.47
N THR A 155 -16.55 19.51 12.50
CA THR A 155 -16.39 18.33 13.36
C THR A 155 -16.50 17.03 12.55
N ASN A 156 -17.48 16.93 11.65
CA ASN A 156 -17.63 15.77 10.77
C ASN A 156 -16.52 15.71 9.71
N GLN A 157 -16.00 16.85 9.23
CA GLN A 157 -14.84 16.88 8.32
C GLN A 157 -13.58 16.35 9.01
N VAL A 158 -13.31 16.72 10.26
CA VAL A 158 -12.20 16.17 11.04
C VAL A 158 -12.38 14.67 11.22
N SER A 159 -13.57 14.21 11.61
CA SER A 159 -13.84 12.77 11.75
C SER A 159 -13.67 12.00 10.43
N SER A 160 -14.08 12.60 9.30
CA SER A 160 -13.85 12.02 7.97
C SER A 160 -12.35 11.94 7.63
N ALA A 161 -11.58 12.98 7.95
CA ALA A 161 -10.14 13.01 7.73
C ALA A 161 -9.39 12.00 8.64
N GLU A 162 -9.84 11.78 9.87
CA GLU A 162 -9.32 10.74 10.76
C GLU A 162 -9.56 9.35 10.22
N LEU A 163 -10.76 9.07 9.72
CA LEU A 163 -11.05 7.80 9.06
C LEU A 163 -10.25 7.61 7.77
N ALA A 164 -10.00 8.70 7.01
CA ALA A 164 -9.12 8.66 5.84
C ALA A 164 -7.67 8.30 6.23
N LEU A 165 -7.15 8.86 7.33
CA LEU A 165 -5.84 8.51 7.86
C LEU A 165 -5.78 7.02 8.26
N THR A 166 -6.78 6.54 8.98
CA THR A 166 -6.87 5.10 9.36
C THR A 166 -6.91 4.19 8.13
N ALA A 167 -7.69 4.57 7.10
CA ALA A 167 -7.72 3.82 5.84
C ALA A 167 -6.35 3.81 5.14
N ALA A 168 -5.63 4.94 5.14
CA ALA A 168 -4.28 5.02 4.57
C ALA A 168 -3.27 4.14 5.34
N GLN A 169 -3.37 4.06 6.67
CA GLN A 169 -2.54 3.17 7.51
C GLN A 169 -2.82 1.68 7.20
N LEU A 170 -4.09 1.29 7.06
CA LEU A 170 -4.46 -0.07 6.67
C LEU A 170 -3.95 -0.40 5.27
N LYS A 171 -4.02 0.53 4.34
CA LYS A 171 -3.50 0.37 2.98
C LYS A 171 -1.97 0.26 2.94
N TYR A 172 -1.27 0.99 3.81
CA TYR A 172 0.17 0.84 4.01
C TYR A 172 0.50 -0.58 4.52
N LEU A 173 -0.20 -1.07 5.54
CA LEU A 173 -0.01 -2.43 6.06
C LEU A 173 -0.27 -3.50 4.97
N GLU A 174 -1.31 -3.32 4.18
CA GLU A 174 -1.60 -4.19 3.03
C GLU A 174 -0.44 -4.17 2.01
N SER A 175 0.09 -2.99 1.68
CA SER A 175 1.21 -2.83 0.74
C SER A 175 2.48 -3.52 1.26
N VAL A 176 2.78 -3.41 2.56
CA VAL A 176 3.91 -4.12 3.20
C VAL A 176 3.71 -5.63 3.08
N ASN A 177 2.54 -6.17 3.45
CA ASN A 177 2.28 -7.61 3.39
C ASN A 177 2.33 -8.14 1.95
N GLN A 178 1.81 -7.40 0.98
CA GLN A 178 1.88 -7.77 -0.44
C GLN A 178 3.32 -7.76 -0.96
N GLN A 179 4.15 -6.80 -0.55
CA GLN A 179 5.54 -6.75 -1.00
C GLN A 179 6.37 -7.86 -0.35
N LEU A 180 6.15 -8.16 0.93
CA LEU A 180 6.74 -9.30 1.61
C LEU A 180 6.37 -10.62 0.92
N LEU A 181 5.10 -10.77 0.53
CA LEU A 181 4.65 -11.92 -0.24
C LEU A 181 5.41 -12.02 -1.58
N LYS A 182 5.47 -10.95 -2.37
CA LYS A 182 6.20 -10.94 -3.65
C LYS A 182 7.67 -11.33 -3.49
N ASN A 183 8.34 -10.79 -2.47
CA ASN A 183 9.74 -11.09 -2.20
C ASN A 183 9.93 -12.56 -1.78
N SER A 184 9.04 -13.08 -0.93
CA SER A 184 9.05 -14.49 -0.51
C SER A 184 8.82 -15.44 -1.69
N LEU A 185 7.85 -15.12 -2.55
CA LEU A 185 7.56 -15.89 -3.77
C LEU A 185 8.76 -15.93 -4.72
N ALA A 186 9.52 -14.85 -4.84
CA ALA A 186 10.71 -14.81 -5.68
C ALA A 186 11.78 -15.80 -5.17
N ILE A 187 12.00 -15.88 -3.85
CA ILE A 187 12.93 -16.85 -3.25
C ILE A 187 12.43 -18.28 -3.46
N ILE A 188 11.16 -18.55 -3.20
CA ILE A 188 10.56 -19.87 -3.39
C ILE A 188 10.70 -20.32 -4.85
N ASN A 189 10.41 -19.46 -5.82
CA ASN A 189 10.50 -19.80 -7.23
C ASN A 189 11.94 -20.06 -7.69
N VAL A 190 12.93 -19.28 -7.23
CA VAL A 190 14.34 -19.57 -7.52
C VAL A 190 14.73 -20.93 -6.96
N SER A 191 14.34 -21.24 -5.72
CA SER A 191 14.63 -22.54 -5.09
C SER A 191 13.94 -23.69 -5.80
N ARG A 192 12.65 -23.52 -6.16
CA ARG A 192 11.85 -24.46 -6.95
C ARG A 192 12.53 -24.81 -8.27
N PHE A 193 12.89 -23.81 -9.09
CA PHE A 193 13.50 -24.04 -10.38
C PHE A 193 14.95 -24.55 -10.27
N LYS A 194 15.70 -24.20 -9.22
CA LYS A 194 16.98 -24.85 -8.92
C LYS A 194 16.79 -26.36 -8.66
N GLY A 195 15.81 -26.73 -7.85
CA GLY A 195 15.51 -28.15 -7.57
C GLY A 195 15.08 -28.91 -8.84
N ILE A 196 14.22 -28.30 -9.65
CA ILE A 196 13.76 -28.86 -10.93
C ILE A 196 14.95 -29.07 -11.89
N ASN A 197 15.82 -28.06 -12.05
CA ASN A 197 17.00 -28.19 -12.92
C ASN A 197 18.00 -29.23 -12.41
N TYR A 198 18.16 -29.36 -11.09
CA TYR A 198 18.98 -30.42 -10.52
C TYR A 198 18.44 -31.82 -10.88
N ALA A 199 17.13 -32.03 -10.72
CA ALA A 199 16.47 -33.28 -11.11
C ALA A 199 16.60 -33.55 -12.62
N ALA A 200 16.46 -32.50 -13.46
CA ALA A 200 16.64 -32.62 -14.91
C ALA A 200 18.06 -33.02 -15.29
N ASN A 201 19.10 -32.45 -14.65
CA ASN A 201 20.49 -32.81 -14.91
C ASN A 201 20.78 -34.27 -14.55
N LEU A 202 20.35 -34.73 -13.38
CA LEU A 202 20.50 -36.13 -12.98
C LEU A 202 19.81 -37.08 -13.95
N ARG A 203 18.68 -36.66 -14.50
CA ARG A 203 17.99 -37.48 -15.52
C ARG A 203 18.76 -37.52 -16.83
N ILE A 204 19.28 -36.38 -17.30
CA ILE A 204 20.09 -36.34 -18.53
C ILE A 204 21.32 -37.26 -18.41
N GLU A 205 22.06 -37.20 -17.29
CA GLU A 205 23.20 -38.09 -17.03
C GLU A 205 22.82 -39.56 -17.17
N ARG A 206 21.65 -39.98 -16.66
CA ARG A 206 21.16 -41.36 -16.80
C ARG A 206 20.79 -41.71 -18.25
N LEU A 207 20.22 -40.76 -18.98
CA LEU A 207 19.82 -40.94 -20.37
C LEU A 207 21.02 -41.01 -21.34
N ASP A 208 22.10 -40.29 -21.04
CA ASP A 208 23.33 -40.35 -21.82
C ASP A 208 23.93 -41.77 -21.78
N VAL A 209 23.95 -42.41 -20.60
CA VAL A 209 24.36 -43.80 -20.44
C VAL A 209 23.47 -44.76 -21.27
N LEU A 210 22.15 -44.54 -21.27
CA LEU A 210 21.21 -45.35 -22.07
C LEU A 210 21.39 -45.12 -23.58
N SER A 211 21.67 -43.88 -23.98
CA SER A 211 21.95 -43.52 -25.39
C SER A 211 23.20 -44.24 -25.93
N ASP A 212 24.26 -44.31 -25.13
CA ASP A 212 25.49 -45.03 -25.53
C ASP A 212 25.30 -46.55 -25.58
N GLN A 213 24.45 -47.09 -24.68
CA GLN A 213 24.05 -48.51 -24.79
C GLN A 213 23.25 -48.77 -26.06
N LEU A 214 22.30 -47.88 -26.44
CA LEU A 214 21.54 -48.00 -27.69
C LEU A 214 22.45 -48.00 -28.94
N LYS A 215 23.42 -47.09 -29.00
CA LYS A 215 24.41 -47.03 -30.09
C LYS A 215 25.21 -48.35 -30.20
N THR A 216 25.60 -48.88 -29.05
CA THR A 216 26.32 -50.16 -29.00
C THR A 216 25.46 -51.31 -29.55
N MET A 217 24.17 -51.38 -29.17
CA MET A 217 23.21 -52.38 -29.64
C MET A 217 22.89 -52.24 -31.12
N GLU A 218 22.79 -51.03 -31.64
CA GLU A 218 22.62 -50.77 -33.09
C GLU A 218 23.84 -51.27 -33.88
N ASN A 219 25.06 -50.96 -33.44
CA ASN A 219 26.31 -51.37 -34.10
C ASN A 219 26.48 -52.89 -34.19
N VAL A 220 25.96 -53.66 -33.23
CA VAL A 220 25.95 -55.09 -33.23
C VAL A 220 24.70 -55.72 -33.89
N GLY A 221 23.78 -54.86 -34.39
CA GLY A 221 22.54 -55.32 -35.04
C GLY A 221 21.48 -55.88 -34.07
N ALA A 222 21.61 -55.61 -32.80
CA ALA A 222 20.66 -56.05 -31.77
C ALA A 222 19.35 -55.23 -31.71
N ILE A 223 19.33 -54.06 -32.29
CA ILE A 223 18.13 -53.21 -32.47
C ILE A 223 18.05 -52.70 -33.90
N ASP A 224 16.82 -52.45 -34.37
CA ASP A 224 16.61 -51.88 -35.71
C ASP A 224 16.73 -50.35 -35.69
N ALA A 225 16.92 -49.78 -36.89
CA ALA A 225 17.05 -48.32 -37.05
C ALA A 225 15.81 -47.55 -36.61
N THR A 226 14.60 -48.15 -36.69
CA THR A 226 13.34 -47.50 -36.26
C THR A 226 13.32 -47.32 -34.75
N THR A 227 13.72 -48.34 -33.99
CA THR A 227 13.86 -48.27 -32.53
C THR A 227 14.88 -47.20 -32.11
N MET A 228 16.00 -47.12 -32.81
CA MET A 228 17.03 -46.09 -32.55
C MET A 228 16.50 -44.67 -32.81
N VAL A 229 15.78 -44.48 -33.93
CA VAL A 229 15.16 -43.17 -34.24
C VAL A 229 14.12 -42.76 -33.19
N GLN A 230 13.27 -43.70 -32.74
CA GLN A 230 12.27 -43.42 -31.69
C GLN A 230 12.92 -43.06 -30.35
N ALA A 231 13.94 -43.78 -29.92
CA ALA A 231 14.68 -43.50 -28.70
C ALA A 231 15.38 -42.13 -28.76
N ASN A 232 16.08 -41.85 -29.87
CA ASN A 232 16.73 -40.56 -30.08
C ASN A 232 15.70 -39.38 -30.06
N ARG A 233 14.54 -39.56 -30.70
CA ARG A 233 13.46 -38.55 -30.65
C ARG A 233 13.04 -38.26 -29.21
N THR A 234 12.88 -39.30 -28.40
CA THR A 234 12.52 -39.12 -26.97
C THR A 234 13.62 -38.40 -26.21
N ILE A 235 14.89 -38.83 -26.40
CA ILE A 235 16.04 -38.19 -25.72
C ILE A 235 16.18 -36.74 -26.13
N TYR A 236 16.09 -36.38 -27.40
CA TYR A 236 16.14 -34.97 -27.83
C TYR A 236 14.95 -34.17 -27.32
N GLY A 237 13.74 -34.76 -27.20
CA GLY A 237 12.60 -34.13 -26.52
C GLY A 237 12.91 -33.75 -25.06
N LEU A 238 13.68 -34.59 -24.37
CA LEU A 238 14.10 -34.34 -23.00
C LEU A 238 15.16 -33.23 -22.88
N TYR A 239 16.09 -33.15 -23.85
CA TYR A 239 17.01 -32.00 -23.91
C TYR A 239 16.27 -30.68 -24.15
N THR A 240 15.23 -30.68 -25.00
CA THR A 240 14.38 -29.53 -25.21
C THR A 240 13.68 -29.11 -23.90
N GLN A 241 13.06 -30.07 -23.20
CA GLN A 241 12.44 -29.83 -21.89
C GLN A 241 13.45 -29.26 -20.86
N LYS A 242 14.69 -29.81 -20.83
CA LYS A 242 15.75 -29.25 -19.95
C LYS A 242 16.06 -27.80 -20.29
N ALA A 243 16.19 -27.43 -21.56
CA ALA A 243 16.44 -26.05 -21.98
C ALA A 243 15.31 -25.09 -21.54
N GLU A 244 14.05 -25.50 -21.66
CA GLU A 244 12.89 -24.75 -21.17
C GLU A 244 12.91 -24.54 -19.64
N LEU A 245 13.36 -25.57 -18.91
CA LEU A 245 13.51 -25.49 -17.45
C LEU A 245 14.67 -24.57 -17.03
N GLU A 246 15.76 -24.57 -17.78
CA GLU A 246 16.90 -23.67 -17.60
C GLU A 246 16.48 -22.21 -17.86
N GLU A 247 15.67 -21.95 -18.90
CA GLU A 247 15.09 -20.65 -19.17
C GLU A 247 14.19 -20.19 -18.01
N SER A 248 13.34 -21.09 -17.49
CA SER A 248 12.48 -20.83 -16.34
C SER A 248 13.29 -20.46 -15.08
N LEU A 249 14.41 -21.14 -14.85
CA LEU A 249 15.34 -20.80 -13.77
C LEU A 249 15.95 -19.40 -14.00
N GLN A 250 16.38 -19.12 -15.21
CA GLN A 250 16.96 -17.80 -15.53
C GLN A 250 15.93 -16.68 -15.34
N GLN A 251 14.69 -16.88 -15.79
CA GLN A 251 13.60 -15.93 -15.59
C GLN A 251 13.32 -15.70 -14.09
N SER A 252 13.34 -16.76 -13.27
CA SER A 252 13.18 -16.65 -11.82
C SER A 252 14.30 -15.83 -11.17
N LYS A 253 15.57 -16.00 -11.64
CA LYS A 253 16.71 -15.19 -11.16
C LYS A 253 16.59 -13.72 -11.56
N VAL A 254 16.09 -13.40 -12.75
CA VAL A 254 15.83 -12.04 -13.19
C VAL A 254 14.74 -11.37 -12.32
N ASN A 255 13.65 -12.10 -12.05
CA ASN A 255 12.59 -11.62 -11.15
C ASN A 255 13.10 -11.39 -9.73
N PHE A 256 13.95 -12.27 -9.22
CA PHE A 256 14.63 -12.09 -7.93
C PHE A 256 15.51 -10.83 -7.97
N ALA A 257 16.36 -10.67 -8.98
CA ALA A 257 17.26 -9.52 -9.08
C ALA A 257 16.49 -8.19 -9.16
N LYS A 258 15.33 -8.17 -9.82
CA LYS A 258 14.44 -7.01 -9.85
C LYS A 258 13.97 -6.58 -8.45
N LEU A 259 13.71 -7.53 -7.54
CA LEU A 259 13.17 -7.25 -6.21
C LEU A 259 14.26 -7.00 -5.16
N PHE A 260 15.41 -7.64 -5.31
CA PHE A 260 16.51 -7.59 -4.33
C PHE A 260 17.72 -6.77 -4.78
N GLY A 261 17.73 -6.28 -6.02
CA GLY A 261 18.83 -5.50 -6.60
C GLY A 261 20.12 -6.31 -6.87
N SER A 262 20.10 -7.62 -6.64
CA SER A 262 21.26 -8.52 -6.79
C SER A 262 20.82 -9.91 -7.26
N THR A 263 21.73 -10.66 -7.89
CA THR A 263 21.46 -12.05 -8.25
C THR A 263 21.44 -12.95 -7.02
N PRO A 264 20.62 -14.04 -7.03
CA PRO A 264 20.54 -14.95 -5.89
C PRO A 264 21.87 -15.66 -5.65
N ASN A 265 22.30 -15.71 -4.37
CA ASN A 265 23.53 -16.43 -3.97
C ASN A 265 23.40 -17.92 -4.28
N LYS A 266 24.54 -18.58 -4.59
CA LYS A 266 24.58 -20.05 -4.84
C LYS A 266 24.07 -20.86 -3.64
N ASP A 267 24.34 -20.40 -2.42
CA ASP A 267 24.01 -21.08 -1.16
C ASP A 267 22.65 -20.65 -0.58
N MET A 268 21.79 -19.97 -1.35
CA MET A 268 20.48 -19.53 -0.89
C MET A 268 19.62 -20.74 -0.50
N LYS A 269 19.33 -20.84 0.79
CA LYS A 269 18.51 -21.91 1.37
C LYS A 269 17.03 -21.68 1.09
N TRP A 270 16.27 -22.78 1.01
CA TRP A 270 14.82 -22.73 0.96
C TRP A 270 14.28 -21.97 2.18
N LEU A 271 13.17 -21.24 1.98
CA LEU A 271 12.35 -20.78 3.10
C LEU A 271 11.69 -22.02 3.71
N VAL A 272 12.15 -22.43 4.87
CA VAL A 272 11.52 -23.50 5.64
C VAL A 272 10.57 -22.86 6.62
N ILE A 273 9.27 -23.10 6.44
CA ILE A 273 8.23 -22.71 7.40
C ILE A 273 7.93 -23.95 8.23
N SER A 274 8.47 -24.01 9.44
CA SER A 274 8.08 -25.05 10.40
C SER A 274 6.80 -24.61 11.12
N ASP A 275 5.79 -25.47 11.15
CA ASP A 275 4.59 -25.40 12.01
C ASP A 275 3.51 -24.35 11.70
N PHE A 276 3.52 -23.73 10.53
CA PHE A 276 2.47 -22.79 10.13
C PHE A 276 1.12 -23.47 9.84
N SER A 277 1.13 -24.77 9.54
CA SER A 277 -0.05 -25.49 9.03
C SER A 277 -1.16 -25.68 10.04
N ASP A 278 -0.83 -25.93 11.31
CA ASP A 278 -1.83 -26.34 12.30
C ASP A 278 -2.57 -25.14 12.91
N THR A 279 -1.93 -23.98 13.01
CA THR A 279 -2.57 -22.76 13.50
C THR A 279 -3.46 -22.06 12.47
N LEU A 280 -3.12 -22.11 11.19
CA LEU A 280 -3.91 -21.45 10.13
C LEU A 280 -5.14 -22.26 9.69
N THR A 281 -5.08 -23.59 9.80
CA THR A 281 -6.22 -24.46 9.47
C THR A 281 -7.23 -24.56 10.58
N SER A 282 -6.79 -24.44 11.84
CA SER A 282 -7.61 -24.64 13.05
C SER A 282 -8.18 -23.35 13.66
N GLN A 283 -7.60 -22.19 13.43
CA GLN A 283 -8.13 -20.93 13.94
C GLN A 283 -9.25 -20.38 13.04
N GLU A 284 -10.36 -20.00 13.68
CA GLU A 284 -11.41 -19.21 13.06
C GLU A 284 -10.87 -17.82 12.74
N ILE A 285 -10.61 -17.57 11.44
CA ILE A 285 -10.07 -16.29 10.99
C ILE A 285 -11.18 -15.25 11.10
N GLN A 286 -10.97 -14.26 11.95
CA GLN A 286 -11.88 -13.13 12.12
C GLN A 286 -11.77 -12.21 10.91
N LEU A 287 -12.75 -12.28 10.01
CA LEU A 287 -12.76 -11.55 8.75
C LEU A 287 -12.62 -10.04 8.91
N GLU A 288 -13.17 -9.49 9.98
CA GLU A 288 -13.11 -8.07 10.34
C GLU A 288 -11.69 -7.56 10.65
N LYS A 289 -10.76 -8.47 11.01
CA LYS A 289 -9.35 -8.15 11.25
C LYS A 289 -8.49 -8.17 9.99
N ILE A 290 -9.03 -8.65 8.87
CA ILE A 290 -8.31 -8.69 7.59
C ILE A 290 -8.15 -7.24 7.08
N PRO A 291 -6.91 -6.78 6.80
CA PRO A 291 -6.65 -5.38 6.46
C PRO A 291 -7.49 -4.85 5.30
N ALA A 292 -7.66 -5.64 4.24
CA ALA A 292 -8.47 -5.25 3.08
C ALA A 292 -9.95 -5.05 3.44
N ILE A 293 -10.55 -5.94 4.25
CA ILE A 293 -11.94 -5.81 4.69
C ILE A 293 -12.10 -4.64 5.64
N ASN A 294 -11.18 -4.50 6.59
CA ASN A 294 -11.21 -3.40 7.55
C ASN A 294 -11.05 -2.04 6.86
N ASN A 295 -10.18 -1.95 5.84
CA ASN A 295 -10.03 -0.74 5.03
C ASN A 295 -11.36 -0.31 4.39
N GLU A 296 -12.06 -1.23 3.70
CA GLU A 296 -13.35 -0.91 3.07
C GLU A 296 -14.44 -0.55 4.11
N PHE A 297 -14.41 -1.17 5.29
CA PHE A 297 -15.31 -0.82 6.39
C PHE A 297 -15.03 0.58 6.95
N ILE A 298 -13.76 0.97 7.09
CA ILE A 298 -13.37 2.33 7.49
C ILE A 298 -13.79 3.35 6.43
N LEU A 299 -13.63 3.03 5.13
CA LEU A 299 -14.08 3.88 4.04
C LEU A 299 -15.61 4.03 4.02
N LEU A 300 -16.36 2.99 4.38
CA LEU A 300 -17.82 3.07 4.55
C LEU A 300 -18.17 4.03 5.70
N LYS A 301 -17.51 3.93 6.85
CA LYS A 301 -17.68 4.88 7.96
C LYS A 301 -17.35 6.31 7.55
N LYS A 302 -16.30 6.49 6.75
CA LYS A 302 -15.91 7.78 6.18
C LYS A 302 -17.03 8.35 5.31
N SER A 303 -17.63 7.55 4.41
CA SER A 303 -18.73 7.98 3.56
C SER A 303 -19.95 8.45 4.36
N HIS A 304 -20.25 7.83 5.51
CA HIS A 304 -21.29 8.31 6.44
C HIS A 304 -20.93 9.67 7.06
N LYS A 305 -19.65 9.91 7.38
CA LYS A 305 -19.20 11.22 7.87
C LYS A 305 -19.25 12.29 6.78
N ASP A 306 -18.89 11.94 5.55
CA ASP A 306 -19.00 12.83 4.40
C ASP A 306 -20.47 13.23 4.14
N LEU A 307 -21.43 12.30 4.25
CA LEU A 307 -22.85 12.61 4.21
C LEU A 307 -23.26 13.57 5.33
N ALA A 308 -22.76 13.36 6.56
CA ALA A 308 -23.04 14.25 7.68
C ALA A 308 -22.48 15.67 7.45
N VAL A 309 -21.32 15.81 6.81
CA VAL A 309 -20.74 17.09 6.37
C VAL A 309 -21.68 17.82 5.41
N VAL A 310 -22.22 17.10 4.41
CA VAL A 310 -23.16 17.69 3.45
C VAL A 310 -24.47 18.08 4.13
N LYS A 311 -25.04 17.20 4.98
CA LYS A 311 -26.27 17.47 5.74
C LYS A 311 -26.13 18.67 6.69
N ALA A 312 -24.95 18.90 7.28
CA ALA A 312 -24.65 20.03 8.15
C ALA A 312 -24.81 21.38 7.43
N GLN A 313 -24.71 21.44 6.10
CA GLN A 313 -24.92 22.66 5.32
C GLN A 313 -26.39 23.13 5.32
N LYS A 314 -27.35 22.29 5.76
CA LYS A 314 -28.75 22.74 6.02
C LYS A 314 -28.88 23.62 7.26
N SER A 315 -27.89 23.56 8.15
CA SER A 315 -27.87 24.35 9.37
C SER A 315 -27.44 25.78 9.09
N HIS A 316 -27.67 26.65 10.06
CA HIS A 316 -27.07 28.00 10.07
C HIS A 316 -25.61 27.92 10.50
N SER A 317 -24.80 28.86 10.05
CA SER A 317 -23.44 29.08 10.54
C SER A 317 -23.38 30.36 11.36
N VAL A 318 -22.61 30.33 12.44
CA VAL A 318 -22.34 31.48 13.30
C VAL A 318 -20.84 31.72 13.30
N SER A 319 -20.43 32.93 12.97
CA SER A 319 -19.03 33.33 12.98
C SER A 319 -18.82 34.65 13.71
N LEU A 320 -17.71 34.76 14.44
CA LEU A 320 -17.20 36.03 14.92
C LEU A 320 -16.38 36.64 13.78
N SER A 321 -16.76 37.86 13.39
CA SER A 321 -16.04 38.63 12.37
C SER A 321 -15.60 39.99 12.93
N GLY A 322 -14.41 40.40 12.52
CA GLY A 322 -13.88 41.71 12.79
C GLY A 322 -13.26 42.29 11.52
N GLU A 323 -13.45 43.57 11.31
CA GLU A 323 -12.95 44.27 10.16
C GLU A 323 -12.35 45.63 10.61
N ILE A 324 -11.20 45.95 10.08
CA ILE A 324 -10.59 47.27 10.25
C ILE A 324 -10.34 47.81 8.85
N ASP A 325 -11.16 48.77 8.44
CA ASP A 325 -11.01 49.45 7.17
C ASP A 325 -10.21 50.74 7.34
N SER A 326 -9.28 50.97 6.47
CA SER A 326 -8.54 52.22 6.41
C SER A 326 -8.52 52.77 4.99
N THR A 327 -8.94 54.00 4.87
CA THR A 327 -8.90 54.73 3.60
C THR A 327 -7.75 55.74 3.65
N PHE A 328 -6.79 55.58 2.75
CA PHE A 328 -5.68 56.52 2.55
C PHE A 328 -5.92 57.31 1.28
N ALA A 329 -6.70 58.37 1.38
CA ALA A 329 -6.80 59.36 0.33
C ALA A 329 -5.93 60.60 0.69
N SER A 330 -5.49 61.34 -0.30
CA SER A 330 -4.59 62.49 -0.13
C SER A 330 -5.15 63.55 0.84
N THR A 331 -6.47 63.57 1.08
CA THR A 331 -7.18 64.62 1.88
C THR A 331 -7.90 64.06 3.11
N LYS A 332 -8.09 62.72 3.26
CA LYS A 332 -8.81 62.15 4.39
C LYS A 332 -8.24 60.75 4.75
N LYS A 333 -7.78 60.57 5.98
CA LYS A 333 -7.43 59.28 6.56
C LYS A 333 -8.56 58.90 7.52
N SER A 334 -9.18 57.74 7.30
CA SER A 334 -10.16 57.19 8.25
C SER A 334 -9.78 55.77 8.58
N ILE A 335 -9.94 55.40 9.84
CA ILE A 335 -9.82 54.02 10.31
C ILE A 335 -11.16 53.68 10.95
N THR A 336 -11.82 52.64 10.46
CA THR A 336 -13.14 52.23 10.94
C THR A 336 -13.06 50.79 11.41
N PRO A 337 -12.98 50.54 12.72
CA PRO A 337 -13.07 49.16 13.25
C PRO A 337 -14.52 48.72 13.36
N ALA A 338 -14.80 47.48 13.02
CA ALA A 338 -16.07 46.82 13.27
C ALA A 338 -15.85 45.43 13.81
N VAL A 339 -16.58 44.98 14.81
CA VAL A 339 -16.59 43.62 15.34
C VAL A 339 -18.04 43.18 15.54
N GLY A 340 -18.36 42.00 15.12
CA GLY A 340 -19.73 41.50 15.21
C GLY A 340 -19.82 39.98 15.12
N VAL A 341 -20.99 39.46 15.44
CA VAL A 341 -21.34 38.04 15.21
C VAL A 341 -22.23 38.00 13.98
N SER A 342 -21.79 37.22 12.99
CA SER A 342 -22.54 36.99 11.75
C SER A 342 -23.25 35.64 11.83
N ILE A 343 -24.55 35.63 11.58
CA ILE A 343 -25.37 34.43 11.45
C ILE A 343 -25.79 34.30 9.98
N SER A 344 -25.40 33.22 9.34
CA SER A 344 -25.69 32.96 7.92
C SER A 344 -26.43 31.63 7.75
N LYS A 345 -27.47 31.65 6.93
CA LYS A 345 -28.22 30.48 6.50
C LYS A 345 -28.63 30.62 5.05
N ASN A 346 -28.34 29.60 4.26
CA ASN A 346 -28.85 29.52 2.90
C ASN A 346 -30.35 29.14 2.94
N LEU A 347 -31.23 30.02 2.48
CA LEU A 347 -32.69 29.79 2.51
C LEU A 347 -33.18 29.07 1.27
N PHE A 348 -32.55 29.33 0.11
CA PHE A 348 -32.93 28.70 -1.15
C PHE A 348 -31.71 28.62 -2.08
N ASP A 349 -31.44 27.43 -2.62
CA ASP A 349 -30.29 27.16 -3.48
C ASP A 349 -30.66 26.44 -4.80
N GLY A 350 -31.93 26.45 -5.15
CA GLY A 350 -32.44 25.78 -6.34
C GLY A 350 -32.44 24.24 -6.25
N GLY A 351 -32.40 23.68 -5.03
CA GLY A 351 -32.37 22.21 -4.81
C GLY A 351 -30.98 21.58 -4.93
N ARG A 352 -29.93 22.40 -5.05
CA ARG A 352 -28.54 21.92 -5.19
C ARG A 352 -28.09 21.05 -4.01
N LEU A 353 -28.39 21.47 -2.79
CA LEU A 353 -27.98 20.74 -1.58
C LEU A 353 -28.70 19.39 -1.46
N ASP A 354 -29.97 19.31 -1.85
CA ASP A 354 -30.70 18.04 -1.84
C ASP A 354 -30.08 17.04 -2.85
N LYS A 355 -29.62 17.51 -4.01
CA LYS A 355 -28.89 16.66 -4.96
C LYS A 355 -27.51 16.26 -4.48
N GLN A 356 -26.82 17.09 -3.72
CA GLN A 356 -25.57 16.73 -3.06
C GLN A 356 -25.78 15.65 -1.99
N ILE A 357 -26.86 15.73 -1.22
CA ILE A 357 -27.25 14.71 -0.23
C ILE A 357 -27.55 13.38 -0.93
N GLU A 358 -28.37 13.39 -1.98
CA GLU A 358 -28.69 12.19 -2.77
C GLU A 358 -27.44 11.54 -3.37
N SER A 359 -26.51 12.35 -3.89
CA SER A 359 -25.21 11.87 -4.37
C SER A 359 -24.38 11.22 -3.24
N ALA A 360 -24.30 11.83 -2.06
CA ALA A 360 -23.58 11.29 -0.92
C ALA A 360 -24.22 9.98 -0.39
N GLU A 361 -25.54 9.88 -0.40
CA GLU A 361 -26.28 8.64 -0.04
C GLU A 361 -26.03 7.54 -1.07
N THR A 362 -25.94 7.88 -2.36
CA THR A 362 -25.57 6.93 -3.41
C THR A 362 -24.12 6.45 -3.23
N GLN A 363 -23.20 7.35 -2.82
CA GLN A 363 -21.81 6.97 -2.55
C GLN A 363 -21.69 5.96 -1.38
N ILE A 364 -22.54 6.06 -0.36
CA ILE A 364 -22.61 5.06 0.73
C ILE A 364 -22.98 3.69 0.15
N LYS A 365 -24.02 3.61 -0.69
CA LYS A 365 -24.43 2.34 -1.33
C LYS A 365 -23.31 1.74 -2.19
N ILE A 366 -22.59 2.57 -2.95
CA ILE A 366 -21.43 2.12 -3.73
C ILE A 366 -20.38 1.50 -2.79
N GLN A 367 -20.11 2.13 -1.65
CA GLN A 367 -19.13 1.63 -0.69
C GLN A 367 -19.60 0.36 0.03
N GLU A 368 -20.90 0.20 0.31
CA GLU A 368 -21.49 -1.04 0.83
C GLU A 368 -21.30 -2.21 -0.16
N TYR A 369 -21.53 -1.98 -1.45
CA TYR A 369 -21.29 -3.01 -2.48
C TYR A 369 -19.82 -3.37 -2.62
N LYS A 370 -18.90 -2.39 -2.53
CA LYS A 370 -17.46 -2.65 -2.50
C LYS A 370 -17.06 -3.52 -1.31
N LEU A 371 -17.50 -3.18 -0.11
CA LEU A 371 -17.24 -3.98 1.10
C LEU A 371 -17.76 -5.41 0.93
N SER A 372 -18.97 -5.58 0.41
CA SER A 372 -19.55 -6.90 0.14
C SER A 372 -18.74 -7.71 -0.87
N SER A 373 -18.26 -7.04 -1.94
CA SER A 373 -17.39 -7.67 -2.95
C SER A 373 -16.08 -8.14 -2.36
N VAL A 374 -15.39 -7.28 -1.60
CA VAL A 374 -14.10 -7.61 -0.97
C VAL A 374 -14.26 -8.76 0.05
N ILE A 375 -15.34 -8.76 0.84
CA ILE A 375 -15.64 -9.88 1.75
C ILE A 375 -15.80 -11.19 0.98
N LYS A 376 -16.58 -11.18 -0.12
CA LYS A 376 -16.81 -12.38 -0.94
C LYS A 376 -15.52 -12.89 -1.58
N GLU A 377 -14.73 -12.00 -2.15
CA GLU A 377 -13.45 -12.34 -2.79
C GLU A 377 -12.45 -12.91 -1.78
N THR A 378 -12.29 -12.25 -0.63
CA THR A 378 -11.40 -12.70 0.44
C THR A 378 -11.80 -14.07 0.99
N LYS A 379 -13.11 -14.33 1.18
CA LYS A 379 -13.61 -15.65 1.60
C LYS A 379 -13.27 -16.73 0.58
N LEU A 380 -13.43 -16.43 -0.71
CA LEU A 380 -13.13 -17.37 -1.79
C LEU A 380 -11.64 -17.70 -1.84
N GLN A 381 -10.77 -16.67 -1.83
CA GLN A 381 -9.32 -16.84 -1.82
C GLN A 381 -8.86 -17.67 -0.60
N LEU A 382 -9.39 -17.36 0.58
CA LEU A 382 -9.07 -18.09 1.80
C LEU A 382 -9.49 -19.55 1.72
N ALA A 383 -10.69 -19.84 1.19
CA ALA A 383 -11.17 -21.20 0.99
C ALA A 383 -10.30 -21.99 0.01
N GLN A 384 -9.89 -21.37 -1.09
CA GLN A 384 -8.99 -21.98 -2.08
C GLN A 384 -7.63 -22.33 -1.46
N LEU A 385 -6.99 -21.37 -0.75
CA LEU A 385 -5.70 -21.58 -0.10
C LEU A 385 -5.77 -22.65 1.01
N LYS A 386 -6.82 -22.65 1.83
CA LYS A 386 -7.06 -23.71 2.83
C LYS A 386 -7.24 -25.08 2.19
N SER A 387 -7.95 -25.17 1.08
CA SER A 387 -8.13 -26.42 0.33
C SER A 387 -6.79 -26.95 -0.22
N GLN A 388 -5.94 -26.07 -0.75
CA GLN A 388 -4.61 -26.44 -1.23
C GLN A 388 -3.74 -26.99 -0.11
N ILE A 389 -3.70 -26.31 1.05
CA ILE A 389 -2.95 -26.77 2.22
C ILE A 389 -3.52 -28.11 2.74
N GLY A 390 -4.83 -28.24 2.84
CA GLY A 390 -5.49 -29.48 3.34
C GLY A 390 -5.22 -30.70 2.48
N ASN A 391 -5.11 -30.51 1.16
CA ASN A 391 -4.86 -31.62 0.23
C ASN A 391 -3.36 -31.97 0.09
N TYR A 392 -2.45 -31.09 0.51
CA TYR A 392 -1.01 -31.27 0.30
C TYR A 392 -0.48 -32.60 0.85
N LYS A 393 -0.74 -32.93 2.13
CA LYS A 393 -0.22 -34.15 2.79
C LYS A 393 -0.60 -35.41 2.02
N ASN A 394 -1.86 -35.48 1.59
CA ASN A 394 -2.37 -36.61 0.82
C ASN A 394 -1.73 -36.71 -0.57
N LEU A 395 -1.72 -35.61 -1.31
CA LEU A 395 -1.11 -35.55 -2.65
C LEU A 395 0.39 -35.87 -2.61
N LYS A 396 1.11 -35.34 -1.61
CA LYS A 396 2.54 -35.61 -1.41
C LYS A 396 2.79 -37.09 -1.15
N SER A 397 2.06 -37.70 -0.19
CA SER A 397 2.19 -39.12 0.14
C SER A 397 1.91 -40.04 -1.04
N LEU A 398 0.88 -39.74 -1.85
CA LEU A 398 0.57 -40.52 -3.04
C LEU A 398 1.66 -40.36 -4.12
N ASN A 399 2.16 -39.14 -4.27
CA ASN A 399 3.23 -38.86 -5.25
C ASN A 399 4.56 -39.53 -4.86
N ASP A 400 4.91 -39.53 -3.56
CA ASP A 400 6.12 -40.20 -3.07
C ASP A 400 6.05 -41.73 -3.28
N LYS A 401 4.85 -42.33 -3.16
CA LYS A 401 4.64 -43.73 -3.56
C LYS A 401 4.84 -43.94 -5.05
N ASN A 402 4.37 -43.03 -5.90
CA ASN A 402 4.59 -43.09 -7.34
C ASN A 402 6.08 -42.99 -7.69
N ILE A 403 6.83 -42.13 -7.02
CA ILE A 403 8.31 -42.05 -7.18
C ILE A 403 8.93 -43.38 -6.82
N TYR A 404 8.63 -43.92 -5.64
CA TYR A 404 9.16 -45.20 -5.17
C TYR A 404 8.88 -46.34 -6.15
N TYR A 405 7.63 -46.50 -6.62
CA TYR A 405 7.30 -47.56 -7.57
C TYR A 405 7.89 -47.33 -8.96
N SER A 406 8.06 -46.10 -9.43
CA SER A 406 8.74 -45.80 -10.69
C SER A 406 10.23 -46.13 -10.63
N GLU A 407 10.90 -45.88 -9.51
CA GLU A 407 12.28 -46.32 -9.29
C GLU A 407 12.41 -47.83 -9.34
N LYS A 408 11.51 -48.56 -8.67
CA LYS A 408 11.43 -50.00 -8.71
C LYS A 408 11.15 -50.56 -10.11
N GLU A 409 10.26 -49.91 -10.88
CA GLU A 409 9.98 -50.27 -12.27
C GLU A 409 11.24 -50.14 -13.13
N ILE A 410 12.02 -49.06 -12.99
CA ILE A 410 13.26 -48.85 -13.73
C ILE A 410 14.28 -49.96 -13.40
N ASP A 411 14.46 -50.32 -12.12
CA ASP A 411 15.38 -51.38 -11.71
C ASP A 411 14.97 -52.75 -12.28
N LEU A 412 13.67 -53.06 -12.31
CA LEU A 412 13.15 -54.28 -12.93
C LEU A 412 13.34 -54.28 -14.44
N LEU A 413 13.05 -53.16 -15.11
CA LEU A 413 13.26 -53.02 -16.57
C LEU A 413 14.73 -53.20 -16.94
N LYS A 414 15.67 -52.62 -16.17
CA LYS A 414 17.11 -52.86 -16.39
C LYS A 414 17.46 -54.35 -16.35
N SER A 415 16.93 -55.07 -15.38
CA SER A 415 17.13 -56.53 -15.28
C SER A 415 16.49 -57.29 -16.45
N GLN A 416 15.30 -56.87 -16.90
CA GLN A 416 14.58 -57.49 -18.03
C GLN A 416 15.25 -57.19 -19.37
N VAL A 417 15.85 -56.02 -19.56
CA VAL A 417 16.65 -55.72 -20.77
C VAL A 417 17.85 -56.65 -20.90
N GLN A 418 18.54 -56.99 -19.78
CA GLN A 418 19.68 -57.90 -19.78
C GLN A 418 19.32 -59.31 -20.29
N ILE A 419 18.08 -59.77 -20.10
CA ILE A 419 17.60 -61.09 -20.55
C ILE A 419 16.70 -60.98 -21.79
N GLY A 420 16.66 -59.85 -22.47
CA GLY A 420 15.92 -59.64 -23.73
C GLY A 420 14.38 -59.60 -23.58
N ARG A 421 13.83 -59.36 -22.36
CA ARG A 421 12.39 -59.31 -22.10
C ARG A 421 11.81 -57.90 -22.08
N ALA A 422 12.64 -56.86 -22.09
CA ALA A 422 12.27 -55.45 -22.21
C ALA A 422 13.24 -54.73 -23.13
N THR A 423 12.89 -53.56 -23.58
CA THR A 423 13.71 -52.69 -24.43
C THR A 423 14.30 -51.53 -23.65
N ILE A 424 15.37 -50.92 -24.15
CA ILE A 424 15.92 -49.69 -23.58
C ILE A 424 14.89 -48.54 -23.70
N SER A 425 14.04 -48.57 -24.75
CA SER A 425 12.94 -47.59 -24.91
C SER A 425 11.94 -47.64 -23.75
N ASP A 426 11.72 -48.85 -23.17
CA ASP A 426 10.86 -48.99 -21.98
C ASP A 426 11.49 -48.31 -20.75
N ILE A 427 12.82 -48.44 -20.58
CA ILE A 427 13.54 -47.73 -19.51
C ILE A 427 13.46 -46.23 -19.71
N ILE A 428 13.67 -45.69 -20.92
CA ILE A 428 13.57 -44.26 -21.22
C ILE A 428 12.17 -43.73 -20.90
N SER A 429 11.14 -44.51 -21.21
CA SER A 429 9.75 -44.16 -20.92
C SER A 429 9.47 -44.17 -19.41
N ALA A 430 10.02 -45.13 -18.66
CA ALA A 430 9.91 -45.18 -17.20
C ALA A 430 10.68 -44.03 -16.53
N GLU A 431 11.87 -43.69 -17.02
CA GLU A 431 12.62 -42.50 -16.56
C GLU A 431 11.83 -41.19 -16.83
N ALA A 432 11.07 -41.13 -17.93
CA ALA A 432 10.18 -39.98 -18.19
C ALA A 432 9.08 -39.85 -17.13
N ARG A 433 8.43 -40.98 -16.80
CA ARG A 433 7.37 -40.98 -15.74
C ARG A 433 7.94 -40.63 -14.37
N LEU A 434 9.10 -41.20 -14.00
CA LEU A 434 9.78 -40.86 -12.74
C LEU A 434 10.06 -39.35 -12.64
N PHE A 435 10.59 -38.76 -13.71
CA PHE A 435 10.87 -37.35 -13.73
C PHE A 435 9.60 -36.47 -13.55
N GLU A 436 8.48 -36.82 -14.19
CA GLU A 436 7.22 -36.15 -14.00
C GLU A 436 6.75 -36.19 -12.52
N PHE A 437 6.91 -37.32 -11.84
CA PHE A 437 6.59 -37.41 -10.41
C PHE A 437 7.56 -36.62 -9.54
N GLN A 438 8.85 -36.56 -9.90
CA GLN A 438 9.84 -35.72 -9.20
C GLN A 438 9.54 -34.24 -9.37
N LEU A 439 9.19 -33.76 -10.58
CA LEU A 439 8.74 -32.42 -10.84
C LEU A 439 7.50 -32.07 -10.01
N LYS A 440 6.51 -32.99 -9.98
CA LYS A 440 5.29 -32.84 -9.22
C LYS A 440 5.58 -32.72 -7.71
N SER A 441 6.52 -33.49 -7.18
CA SER A 441 6.96 -33.43 -5.78
C SER A 441 7.49 -32.05 -5.42
N ILE A 442 8.43 -31.51 -6.23
CA ILE A 442 9.03 -30.19 -6.02
C ILE A 442 7.96 -29.08 -6.13
N ASN A 443 7.05 -29.22 -7.09
CA ASN A 443 5.96 -28.26 -7.27
C ASN A 443 4.99 -28.27 -6.07
N LEU A 444 4.61 -29.46 -5.56
CA LEU A 444 3.74 -29.58 -4.39
C LEU A 444 4.36 -28.91 -3.16
N ASP A 445 5.66 -29.11 -2.92
CA ASP A 445 6.35 -28.50 -1.79
C ASP A 445 6.38 -26.95 -1.93
N ALA A 446 6.66 -26.44 -3.12
CA ALA A 446 6.64 -25.00 -3.38
C ALA A 446 5.23 -24.41 -3.25
N ASP A 447 4.21 -25.05 -3.84
CA ASP A 447 2.83 -24.56 -3.81
C ASP A 447 2.24 -24.59 -2.38
N PHE A 448 2.65 -25.54 -1.55
CA PHE A 448 2.29 -25.58 -0.14
C PHE A 448 2.85 -24.36 0.61
N LEU A 449 4.14 -24.05 0.44
CA LEU A 449 4.78 -22.88 1.04
C LEU A 449 4.13 -21.57 0.54
N ILE A 450 3.88 -21.49 -0.77
CA ILE A 450 3.19 -20.33 -1.38
C ILE A 450 1.82 -20.13 -0.75
N SER A 451 1.05 -21.22 -0.57
CA SER A 451 -0.30 -21.13 0.01
C SER A 451 -0.26 -20.66 1.47
N GLN A 452 0.70 -21.14 2.27
CA GLN A 452 0.87 -20.71 3.66
C GLN A 452 1.21 -19.23 3.76
N ILE A 453 2.23 -18.76 3.01
CA ILE A 453 2.65 -17.36 3.01
C ILE A 453 1.53 -16.46 2.47
N SER A 454 0.78 -16.93 1.46
CA SER A 454 -0.35 -16.17 0.90
C SER A 454 -1.48 -15.98 1.90
N ILE A 455 -1.79 -16.98 2.74
CA ILE A 455 -2.76 -16.81 3.82
C ILE A 455 -2.25 -15.78 4.83
N ALA A 456 -0.99 -15.87 5.26
CA ALA A 456 -0.41 -14.92 6.20
C ALA A 456 -0.42 -13.48 5.67
N ALA A 457 -0.12 -13.29 4.38
CA ALA A 457 -0.23 -11.99 3.73
C ALA A 457 -1.68 -11.49 3.67
N LEU A 458 -2.63 -12.36 3.33
CA LEU A 458 -4.05 -12.03 3.22
C LEU A 458 -4.64 -11.58 4.55
N ILE A 459 -4.32 -12.29 5.65
CA ILE A 459 -4.79 -11.94 7.00
C ILE A 459 -3.98 -10.80 7.65
N GLY A 460 -2.91 -10.32 6.98
CA GLY A 460 -2.11 -9.20 7.45
C GLY A 460 -1.10 -9.52 8.55
N THR A 461 -0.78 -10.82 8.77
CA THR A 461 0.17 -11.22 9.83
C THR A 461 1.61 -11.34 9.34
N LEU A 462 1.83 -11.29 8.02
CA LEU A 462 3.15 -11.53 7.44
C LEU A 462 4.20 -10.51 7.90
N SER A 463 3.82 -9.23 8.06
CA SER A 463 4.71 -8.19 8.59
C SER A 463 5.24 -8.51 9.98
N ARG A 464 4.42 -9.10 10.86
CA ARG A 464 4.85 -9.54 12.21
C ARG A 464 5.86 -10.67 12.14
N GLU A 465 5.62 -11.65 11.26
CA GLU A 465 6.51 -12.80 11.08
C GLU A 465 7.90 -12.34 10.61
N PHE A 466 7.96 -11.20 9.94
CA PHE A 466 9.21 -10.57 9.50
C PHE A 466 9.75 -9.51 10.48
N ASN A 467 9.20 -9.40 11.70
CA ASN A 467 9.59 -8.41 12.71
C ASN A 467 9.65 -6.97 12.15
N ILE A 468 8.70 -6.62 11.29
CA ILE A 468 8.54 -5.25 10.78
C ILE A 468 7.65 -4.51 11.76
N PRO A 469 8.13 -3.38 12.34
CA PRO A 469 7.38 -2.57 13.30
C PRO A 469 6.16 -1.90 12.67
#